data_fa4126a13c927350319b9a5b2bb77cae
#
_entry.id   fa4126a13c927350319b9a5b2bb77cae
#
_cell.length_a   1.000
_cell.length_b   1.000
_cell.length_c   1.000
_cell.angle_alpha   90.00
_cell.angle_beta   90.00
_cell.angle_gamma   90.00
#
_symmetry.space_group_name_H-M   'P 1'
#
loop_
_entity.id
_entity.type
_entity.pdbx_description
1 polymer ?
#
loop_
_entity_poly.entity_id
_entity_poly.type
_entity_poly.pdbx_seq_one_letter_code
_entity_poly.pdbx_strand_id
1 'polypeptide(L)'
;MLEGAGTIRDSARPGPRGRTTDHQEDPITSDVGTHRSAKAASWVYSEEFVPEDEVLLRARDRAAELGCPAVLPGVGAVLQVLAASLAARAVVEIGTGTGVASIWLLRGMPADGVLTTIDVEVEHQRAAKAAFAEEGVPASRTRTIPGRASDVLPRLTDGAYDLVLVGADKHSYPEYVEQGLRLLRPGGVLAVDGALSHDRVADPARRDEVTTIVREVGRSLRSDERVLPALLPSGDGLLLAVRR
;
A
#
# COMPACT_ATOMS: atom_id res chain seq x y z
N MET A 1 78.79 -39.86 58.87
CA MET A 1 79.44 -40.26 57.61
C MET A 1 78.32 -40.41 56.55
N LEU A 2 78.42 -39.58 55.54
CA LEU A 2 77.82 -39.72 54.17
C LEU A 2 76.28 -39.69 54.07
N GLU A 3 75.68 -38.58 53.60
CA GLU A 3 75.61 -38.03 52.23
C GLU A 3 74.58 -38.70 51.34
N GLY A 4 73.73 -37.95 50.82
CA GLY A 4 72.82 -38.32 49.69
C GLY A 4 71.79 -37.25 49.35
N ALA A 5 72.24 -36.22 48.64
CA ALA A 5 71.37 -35.20 48.09
C ALA A 5 70.51 -35.79 46.91
N GLY A 6 69.22 -35.61 46.95
CA GLY A 6 68.28 -35.93 45.87
C GLY A 6 67.55 -34.71 45.36
N THR A 7 67.93 -34.33 44.17
CA THR A 7 67.38 -33.16 43.42
C THR A 7 65.92 -33.38 43.02
N ILE A 8 65.05 -32.49 43.46
CA ILE A 8 63.62 -32.47 43.04
C ILE A 8 63.51 -31.68 41.72
N ARG A 9 63.08 -32.34 40.64
CA ARG A 9 62.72 -31.71 39.38
C ARG A 9 61.35 -31.09 39.50
N ASP A 10 61.34 -29.78 39.29
CA ASP A 10 60.14 -28.95 39.12
C ASP A 10 59.45 -29.30 37.79
N SER A 11 58.24 -29.82 37.85
CA SER A 11 57.40 -30.11 36.71
C SER A 11 56.39 -28.96 36.51
N ALA A 12 56.70 -28.07 35.57
CA ALA A 12 55.84 -27.01 35.12
C ALA A 12 54.50 -27.58 34.58
N ARG A 13 53.39 -27.14 35.17
CA ARG A 13 52.02 -27.37 34.67
C ARG A 13 51.78 -26.48 33.46
N PRO A 14 51.20 -26.99 32.34
CA PRO A 14 50.76 -26.17 31.22
C PRO A 14 49.47 -25.40 31.63
N GLY A 15 49.46 -24.09 31.41
CA GLY A 15 48.29 -23.20 31.60
C GLY A 15 47.13 -23.53 30.64
N PRO A 16 45.91 -23.08 30.96
CA PRO A 16 44.74 -23.36 30.16
C PRO A 16 44.82 -22.66 28.81
N ARG A 17 44.70 -23.43 27.71
CA ARG A 17 44.57 -22.92 26.39
C ARG A 17 43.26 -22.14 26.28
N GLY A 18 43.34 -20.86 25.88
CA GLY A 18 42.21 -20.01 25.59
C GLY A 18 41.34 -20.68 24.48
N ARG A 19 40.06 -20.87 24.80
CA ARG A 19 39.03 -21.18 23.78
C ARG A 19 38.83 -19.93 22.93
N THR A 20 39.34 -19.92 21.74
CA THR A 20 38.85 -19.08 20.67
C THR A 20 37.41 -19.55 20.40
N THR A 21 36.41 -18.75 20.83
CA THR A 21 35.05 -18.92 20.34
C THR A 21 35.02 -18.48 18.90
N ASP A 22 35.16 -19.44 18.02
CA ASP A 22 34.82 -19.31 16.61
C ASP A 22 33.31 -19.08 16.58
N HIS A 23 32.90 -17.84 16.38
CA HIS A 23 31.50 -17.50 16.10
C HIS A 23 31.25 -18.00 14.66
N GLN A 24 30.93 -19.28 14.56
CA GLN A 24 30.35 -19.84 13.37
C GLN A 24 28.96 -19.19 13.23
N GLU A 25 28.86 -18.23 12.32
CA GLU A 25 27.58 -17.62 11.97
C GLU A 25 26.65 -18.74 11.52
N ASP A 26 25.51 -18.88 12.19
CA ASP A 26 24.50 -19.88 11.87
C ASP A 26 24.05 -19.69 10.41
N PRO A 27 24.15 -20.70 9.53
CA PRO A 27 23.79 -20.60 8.13
C PRO A 27 22.31 -20.22 7.91
N ILE A 28 21.44 -20.40 8.91
CA ILE A 28 20.04 -20.04 8.88
C ILE A 28 19.84 -18.51 8.96
N THR A 29 20.68 -17.78 9.71
CA THR A 29 20.58 -16.31 9.83
C THR A 29 21.09 -15.60 8.58
N SER A 30 22.08 -16.13 7.88
CA SER A 30 22.59 -15.56 6.62
C SER A 30 21.58 -15.73 5.48
N ASP A 31 20.83 -16.83 5.43
CA ASP A 31 19.82 -17.11 4.39
C ASP A 31 18.61 -16.17 4.53
N VAL A 32 18.12 -15.93 5.76
CA VAL A 32 17.00 -15.00 6.02
C VAL A 32 17.35 -13.56 5.64
N GLY A 33 18.57 -13.11 5.90
CA GLY A 33 19.04 -11.78 5.51
C GLY A 33 19.12 -11.60 3.99
N THR A 34 19.64 -12.59 3.30
CA THR A 34 19.76 -12.62 1.83
C THR A 34 18.40 -12.63 1.15
N HIS A 35 17.45 -13.43 1.66
CA HIS A 35 16.06 -13.46 1.16
C HIS A 35 15.30 -12.15 1.38
N ARG A 36 15.50 -11.47 2.50
CA ARG A 36 14.91 -10.15 2.74
C ARG A 36 15.43 -9.09 1.79
N SER A 37 16.74 -9.08 1.54
CA SER A 37 17.37 -8.17 0.58
C SER A 37 16.86 -8.41 -0.85
N ALA A 38 16.76 -9.66 -1.27
CA ALA A 38 16.23 -10.02 -2.59
C ALA A 38 14.76 -9.61 -2.77
N LYS A 39 13.92 -9.78 -1.74
CA LYS A 39 12.53 -9.34 -1.77
C LYS A 39 12.39 -7.82 -1.86
N ALA A 40 13.23 -7.07 -1.15
CA ALA A 40 13.24 -5.61 -1.24
C ALA A 40 13.62 -5.14 -2.66
N ALA A 41 14.63 -5.75 -3.28
CA ALA A 41 15.01 -5.45 -4.66
C ALA A 41 13.89 -5.78 -5.66
N SER A 42 13.22 -6.94 -5.49
CA SER A 42 12.08 -7.31 -6.32
C SER A 42 10.90 -6.36 -6.15
N TRP A 43 10.66 -5.87 -4.94
CA TRP A 43 9.62 -4.88 -4.67
C TRP A 43 9.92 -3.56 -5.38
N VAL A 44 11.15 -3.02 -5.26
CA VAL A 44 11.57 -1.82 -5.99
C VAL A 44 11.40 -2.00 -7.49
N TYR A 45 11.88 -3.12 -8.03
CA TYR A 45 11.73 -3.43 -9.46
C TYR A 45 10.25 -3.45 -9.91
N SER A 46 9.36 -4.01 -9.09
CA SER A 46 7.93 -4.07 -9.43
C SER A 46 7.24 -2.70 -9.35
N GLU A 47 7.65 -1.84 -8.42
CA GLU A 47 7.13 -0.47 -8.33
C GLU A 47 7.58 0.40 -9.52
N GLU A 48 8.77 0.16 -10.06
CA GLU A 48 9.35 0.90 -11.19
C GLU A 48 9.04 0.24 -12.56
N PHE A 49 8.33 -0.89 -12.58
CA PHE A 49 8.08 -1.67 -13.80
C PHE A 49 7.31 -0.91 -14.88
N VAL A 50 6.35 -0.09 -14.48
CA VAL A 50 5.63 0.84 -15.36
C VAL A 50 6.06 2.25 -15.01
N PRO A 51 6.91 2.91 -15.82
CA PRO A 51 7.39 4.25 -15.52
C PRO A 51 6.28 5.28 -15.62
N GLU A 52 6.28 6.24 -14.72
CA GLU A 52 5.42 7.42 -14.79
C GLU A 52 5.93 8.42 -15.83
N ASP A 53 5.01 8.97 -16.61
CA ASP A 53 5.32 10.04 -17.56
C ASP A 53 5.29 11.42 -16.89
N GLU A 54 5.57 12.46 -17.70
CA GLU A 54 5.65 13.83 -17.20
C GLU A 54 4.37 14.34 -16.52
N VAL A 55 3.19 13.89 -16.94
CA VAL A 55 1.92 14.32 -16.32
C VAL A 55 1.81 13.75 -14.92
N LEU A 56 2.06 12.46 -14.74
CA LEU A 56 2.07 11.80 -13.43
C LEU A 56 3.17 12.36 -12.52
N LEU A 57 4.37 12.59 -13.05
CA LEU A 57 5.47 13.16 -12.28
C LEU A 57 5.12 14.57 -11.77
N ARG A 58 4.57 15.46 -12.61
CA ARG A 58 4.10 16.79 -12.18
C ARG A 58 2.96 16.72 -11.15
N ALA A 59 2.04 15.75 -11.30
CA ALA A 59 0.99 15.56 -10.31
C ALA A 59 1.57 15.11 -8.95
N ARG A 60 2.61 14.27 -8.98
CA ARG A 60 3.34 13.81 -7.80
C ARG A 60 4.16 14.93 -7.14
N ASP A 61 4.80 15.81 -7.93
CA ASP A 61 5.49 16.97 -7.40
C ASP A 61 4.53 17.88 -6.63
N ARG A 62 3.34 18.15 -7.19
CA ARG A 62 2.29 18.90 -6.49
C ARG A 62 1.83 18.20 -5.21
N ALA A 63 1.79 16.86 -5.20
CA ALA A 63 1.47 16.10 -4.00
C ALA A 63 2.52 16.33 -2.91
N ALA A 64 3.79 16.32 -3.26
CA ALA A 64 4.87 16.62 -2.32
C ALA A 64 4.80 18.06 -1.79
N GLU A 65 4.55 19.05 -2.66
CA GLU A 65 4.37 20.47 -2.28
C GLU A 65 3.21 20.68 -1.31
N LEU A 66 2.10 19.95 -1.50
CA LEU A 66 0.89 20.04 -0.66
C LEU A 66 0.93 19.10 0.57
N GLY A 67 2.00 18.32 0.73
CA GLY A 67 2.10 17.32 1.81
C GLY A 67 1.05 16.22 1.72
N CYS A 68 0.56 15.93 0.51
CA CYS A 68 -0.48 14.95 0.24
C CYS A 68 0.16 13.64 -0.24
N PRO A 69 -0.03 12.50 0.46
CA PRO A 69 0.48 11.22 -0.01
C PRO A 69 -0.16 10.82 -1.35
N ALA A 70 0.65 10.37 -2.30
CA ALA A 70 0.19 9.83 -3.56
C ALA A 70 0.51 8.34 -3.64
N VAL A 71 -0.37 7.55 -4.29
CA VAL A 71 -0.14 6.11 -4.52
C VAL A 71 1.20 5.90 -5.23
N LEU A 72 1.91 4.81 -4.89
CA LEU A 72 3.14 4.45 -5.59
C LEU A 72 2.84 3.95 -7.02
N PRO A 73 3.83 4.02 -7.93
CA PRO A 73 3.62 3.67 -9.35
C PRO A 73 3.06 2.27 -9.57
N GLY A 74 3.52 1.27 -8.80
CA GLY A 74 3.02 -0.09 -8.88
C GLY A 74 1.53 -0.21 -8.52
N VAL A 75 1.07 0.53 -7.51
CA VAL A 75 -0.36 0.63 -7.17
C VAL A 75 -1.14 1.29 -8.31
N GLY A 76 -0.61 2.40 -8.85
CA GLY A 76 -1.22 3.08 -10.00
C GLY A 76 -1.40 2.16 -11.19
N ALA A 77 -0.37 1.39 -11.55
CA ALA A 77 -0.42 0.42 -12.63
C ALA A 77 -1.47 -0.67 -12.39
N VAL A 78 -1.58 -1.19 -11.15
CA VAL A 78 -2.64 -2.16 -10.79
C VAL A 78 -4.03 -1.53 -10.94
N LEU A 79 -4.24 -0.30 -10.48
CA LEU A 79 -5.52 0.41 -10.63
C LEU A 79 -5.90 0.58 -12.10
N GLN A 80 -4.95 0.93 -12.98
CA GLN A 80 -5.17 1.03 -14.42
C GLN A 80 -5.58 -0.33 -15.02
N VAL A 81 -4.88 -1.40 -14.68
CA VAL A 81 -5.19 -2.76 -15.14
C VAL A 81 -6.57 -3.20 -14.66
N LEU A 82 -6.94 -2.92 -13.41
CA LEU A 82 -8.27 -3.23 -12.87
C LEU A 82 -9.36 -2.46 -13.63
N ALA A 83 -9.19 -1.15 -13.81
CA ALA A 83 -10.14 -0.33 -14.54
C ALA A 83 -10.36 -0.82 -15.99
N ALA A 84 -9.26 -1.20 -16.67
CA ALA A 84 -9.31 -1.77 -18.02
C ALA A 84 -9.98 -3.15 -18.05
N SER A 85 -9.60 -4.05 -17.13
CA SER A 85 -10.14 -5.42 -17.09
C SER A 85 -11.64 -5.47 -16.78
N LEU A 86 -12.11 -4.52 -15.97
CA LEU A 86 -13.53 -4.35 -15.64
C LEU A 86 -14.29 -3.60 -16.74
N ALA A 87 -13.59 -3.01 -17.74
CA ALA A 87 -14.14 -2.00 -18.64
C ALA A 87 -14.92 -0.94 -17.82
N ALA A 88 -14.33 -0.47 -16.73
CA ALA A 88 -14.98 0.31 -15.69
C ALA A 88 -15.49 1.66 -16.22
N ARG A 89 -16.81 1.85 -16.22
CA ARG A 89 -17.47 3.08 -16.69
C ARG A 89 -17.89 4.02 -15.56
N ALA A 90 -18.06 3.49 -14.36
CA ALA A 90 -18.43 4.24 -13.19
C ALA A 90 -17.46 3.90 -12.04
N VAL A 91 -16.58 4.84 -11.71
CA VAL A 91 -15.58 4.68 -10.66
C VAL A 91 -15.77 5.75 -9.60
N VAL A 92 -15.63 5.36 -8.32
CA VAL A 92 -15.57 6.28 -7.18
C VAL A 92 -14.16 6.23 -6.58
N GLU A 93 -13.60 7.40 -6.32
CA GLU A 93 -12.35 7.57 -5.60
C GLU A 93 -12.60 8.40 -4.34
N ILE A 94 -12.19 7.89 -3.20
CA ILE A 94 -12.26 8.54 -1.89
C ILE A 94 -10.85 8.99 -1.53
N GLY A 95 -10.60 10.30 -1.61
CA GLY A 95 -9.27 10.91 -1.54
C GLY A 95 -8.73 11.21 -2.93
N THR A 96 -9.07 12.39 -3.46
CA THR A 96 -8.61 12.85 -4.79
C THR A 96 -7.11 13.10 -4.81
N GLY A 97 -6.59 13.68 -3.71
CA GLY A 97 -5.23 14.20 -3.67
C GLY A 97 -4.96 15.11 -4.85
N THR A 98 -3.79 15.02 -5.45
CA THR A 98 -3.40 15.78 -6.64
C THR A 98 -3.75 15.09 -7.97
N GLY A 99 -4.52 14.00 -7.92
CA GLY A 99 -5.03 13.29 -9.08
C GLY A 99 -4.14 12.18 -9.61
N VAL A 100 -3.07 11.78 -8.91
CA VAL A 100 -2.17 10.70 -9.36
C VAL A 100 -2.95 9.41 -9.58
N ALA A 101 -3.67 8.89 -8.58
CA ALA A 101 -4.46 7.68 -8.72
C ALA A 101 -5.61 7.86 -9.73
N SER A 102 -6.23 9.05 -9.73
CA SER A 102 -7.27 9.41 -10.71
C SER A 102 -6.79 9.26 -12.16
N ILE A 103 -5.56 9.73 -12.51
CA ILE A 103 -5.00 9.62 -13.86
C ILE A 103 -4.80 8.15 -14.24
N TRP A 104 -4.22 7.34 -13.35
CA TRP A 104 -4.05 5.91 -13.58
C TRP A 104 -5.40 5.20 -13.85
N LEU A 105 -6.43 5.50 -13.06
CA LEU A 105 -7.79 4.99 -13.25
C LEU A 105 -8.35 5.41 -14.61
N LEU A 106 -8.30 6.72 -14.93
CA LEU A 106 -8.84 7.28 -16.17
C LEU A 106 -8.18 6.72 -17.43
N ARG A 107 -6.89 6.39 -17.38
CA ARG A 107 -6.15 5.71 -18.45
C ARG A 107 -6.62 4.28 -18.69
N GLY A 108 -7.06 3.58 -17.64
CA GLY A 108 -7.64 2.24 -17.75
C GLY A 108 -9.10 2.21 -18.16
N MET A 109 -9.84 3.28 -17.89
CA MET A 109 -11.28 3.38 -18.15
C MET A 109 -11.59 3.60 -19.63
N PRO A 110 -12.73 3.07 -20.13
CA PRO A 110 -13.25 3.43 -21.45
C PRO A 110 -13.44 4.95 -21.62
N ALA A 111 -13.43 5.43 -22.85
CA ALA A 111 -13.53 6.86 -23.16
C ALA A 111 -14.84 7.52 -22.69
N ASP A 112 -15.90 6.75 -22.50
CA ASP A 112 -17.20 7.17 -21.97
C ASP A 112 -17.36 6.92 -20.45
N GLY A 113 -16.31 6.44 -19.79
CA GLY A 113 -16.30 6.22 -18.35
C GLY A 113 -16.17 7.52 -17.56
N VAL A 114 -16.81 7.56 -16.40
CA VAL A 114 -16.82 8.72 -15.48
C VAL A 114 -16.20 8.35 -14.14
N LEU A 115 -15.21 9.10 -13.73
CA LEU A 115 -14.61 9.06 -12.41
C LEU A 115 -15.29 10.10 -11.51
N THR A 116 -15.90 9.65 -10.41
CA THR A 116 -16.35 10.51 -9.31
C THR A 116 -15.28 10.48 -8.23
N THR A 117 -14.66 11.62 -7.94
CA THR A 117 -13.59 11.72 -6.93
C THR A 117 -13.95 12.74 -5.86
N ILE A 118 -13.69 12.41 -4.59
CA ILE A 118 -14.14 13.14 -3.42
C ILE A 118 -12.93 13.49 -2.57
N ASP A 119 -12.79 14.77 -2.20
CA ASP A 119 -11.75 15.24 -1.28
C ASP A 119 -12.25 16.40 -0.44
N VAL A 120 -11.81 16.47 0.80
CA VAL A 120 -12.14 17.57 1.72
C VAL A 120 -11.31 18.81 1.42
N GLU A 121 -10.11 18.64 0.87
CA GLU A 121 -9.17 19.71 0.62
C GLU A 121 -9.37 20.32 -0.78
N VAL A 122 -9.77 21.59 -0.81
CA VAL A 122 -10.03 22.31 -2.07
C VAL A 122 -8.76 22.46 -2.93
N GLU A 123 -7.61 22.62 -2.30
CA GLU A 123 -6.32 22.76 -3.01
C GLU A 123 -5.91 21.44 -3.67
N HIS A 124 -6.18 20.28 -3.05
CA HIS A 124 -6.00 18.97 -3.68
C HIS A 124 -6.82 18.87 -4.97
N GLN A 125 -8.10 19.21 -4.89
CA GLN A 125 -8.98 19.15 -6.07
C GLN A 125 -8.59 20.16 -7.18
N ARG A 126 -8.02 21.32 -6.81
CA ARG A 126 -7.47 22.25 -7.77
C ARG A 126 -6.28 21.63 -8.52
N ALA A 127 -5.34 21.05 -7.77
CA ALA A 127 -4.18 20.37 -8.33
C ALA A 127 -4.59 19.20 -9.23
N ALA A 128 -5.57 18.38 -8.80
CA ALA A 128 -6.10 17.28 -9.59
C ALA A 128 -6.74 17.76 -10.90
N LYS A 129 -7.55 18.82 -10.87
CA LYS A 129 -8.14 19.41 -12.10
C LYS A 129 -7.08 19.91 -13.07
N ALA A 130 -5.98 20.49 -12.57
CA ALA A 130 -4.84 20.88 -13.41
C ALA A 130 -4.20 19.63 -14.06
N ALA A 131 -3.99 18.57 -13.28
CA ALA A 131 -3.46 17.32 -13.79
C ALA A 131 -4.38 16.64 -14.84
N PHE A 132 -5.70 16.68 -14.64
CA PHE A 132 -6.68 16.18 -15.62
C PHE A 132 -6.65 16.99 -16.93
N ALA A 133 -6.47 18.30 -16.84
CA ALA A 133 -6.33 19.15 -18.03
C ALA A 133 -5.02 18.88 -18.78
N GLU A 134 -3.92 18.67 -18.07
CA GLU A 134 -2.63 18.28 -18.66
C GLU A 134 -2.67 16.90 -19.32
N GLU A 135 -3.44 15.96 -18.76
CA GLU A 135 -3.70 14.63 -19.32
C GLU A 135 -4.64 14.70 -20.54
N GLY A 136 -5.28 15.84 -20.77
CA GLY A 136 -6.26 15.97 -21.86
C GLY A 136 -7.60 15.29 -21.57
N VAL A 137 -7.92 15.03 -20.31
CA VAL A 137 -9.18 14.40 -19.91
C VAL A 137 -10.34 15.40 -20.06
N PRO A 138 -11.38 15.06 -20.87
CA PRO A 138 -12.56 15.91 -20.97
C PRO A 138 -13.25 16.10 -19.62
N ALA A 139 -13.72 17.32 -19.32
CA ALA A 139 -14.41 17.63 -18.06
C ALA A 139 -15.65 16.75 -17.80
N SER A 140 -16.27 16.21 -18.83
CA SER A 140 -17.38 15.27 -18.73
C SER A 140 -17.02 13.90 -18.12
N ARG A 141 -15.73 13.56 -18.11
CA ARG A 141 -15.22 12.29 -17.57
C ARG A 141 -14.85 12.36 -16.09
N THR A 142 -14.85 13.55 -15.48
CA THR A 142 -14.46 13.71 -14.08
C THR A 142 -15.53 14.50 -13.32
N ARG A 143 -15.96 13.94 -12.21
CA ARG A 143 -16.85 14.60 -11.25
C ARG A 143 -16.11 14.79 -9.94
N THR A 144 -15.51 15.96 -9.76
CA THR A 144 -14.83 16.32 -8.52
C THR A 144 -15.82 16.89 -7.51
N ILE A 145 -15.94 16.28 -6.34
CA ILE A 145 -16.89 16.67 -5.30
C ILE A 145 -16.11 17.13 -4.06
N PRO A 146 -16.17 18.43 -3.70
CA PRO A 146 -15.58 18.92 -2.47
C PRO A 146 -16.45 18.52 -1.27
N GLY A 147 -15.80 17.98 -0.22
CA GLY A 147 -16.47 17.64 1.02
C GLY A 147 -15.98 16.35 1.65
N ARG A 148 -16.51 16.07 2.83
CA ARG A 148 -16.22 14.82 3.53
C ARG A 148 -16.88 13.64 2.80
N ALA A 149 -16.13 12.56 2.63
CA ALA A 149 -16.67 11.39 1.95
C ALA A 149 -17.86 10.79 2.72
N SER A 150 -17.87 10.81 4.06
CA SER A 150 -19.01 10.42 4.89
C SER A 150 -20.32 11.15 4.56
N ASP A 151 -20.24 12.40 4.10
CA ASP A 151 -21.43 13.20 3.74
C ASP A 151 -21.85 12.99 2.27
N VAL A 152 -20.92 12.59 1.42
CA VAL A 152 -21.13 12.44 -0.03
C VAL A 152 -21.56 11.03 -0.40
N LEU A 153 -20.85 10.01 0.13
CA LEU A 153 -21.07 8.60 -0.22
C LEU A 153 -22.54 8.15 -0.04
N PRO A 154 -23.26 8.52 1.05
CA PRO A 154 -24.65 8.11 1.22
C PRO A 154 -25.61 8.62 0.13
N ARG A 155 -25.22 9.63 -0.65
CA ARG A 155 -26.01 10.20 -1.75
C ARG A 155 -25.74 9.55 -3.10
N LEU A 156 -24.74 8.67 -3.17
CA LEU A 156 -24.40 7.94 -4.38
C LEU A 156 -25.26 6.69 -4.50
N THR A 157 -25.50 6.28 -5.74
CA THR A 157 -26.42 5.17 -6.08
C THR A 157 -25.83 3.81 -5.73
N ASP A 158 -26.61 2.98 -5.04
CA ASP A 158 -26.25 1.61 -4.69
C ASP A 158 -26.06 0.74 -5.94
N GLY A 159 -25.04 -0.11 -5.91
CA GLY A 159 -24.82 -1.11 -6.94
C GLY A 159 -24.54 -0.56 -8.34
N ALA A 160 -24.13 0.71 -8.45
CA ALA A 160 -23.98 1.40 -9.74
C ALA A 160 -22.52 1.56 -10.18
N TYR A 161 -21.53 1.14 -9.37
CA TYR A 161 -20.13 1.41 -9.64
C TYR A 161 -19.34 0.13 -9.92
N ASP A 162 -18.39 0.22 -10.83
CA ASP A 162 -17.52 -0.89 -11.25
C ASP A 162 -16.31 -1.03 -10.31
N LEU A 163 -15.79 0.11 -9.82
CA LEU A 163 -14.62 0.17 -8.96
C LEU A 163 -14.78 1.31 -7.94
N VAL A 164 -14.38 1.02 -6.71
CA VAL A 164 -14.27 2.02 -5.63
C VAL A 164 -12.87 1.96 -5.08
N LEU A 165 -12.15 3.10 -5.11
CA LEU A 165 -10.84 3.28 -4.47
C LEU A 165 -10.99 4.04 -3.16
N VAL A 166 -10.41 3.50 -2.09
CA VAL A 166 -10.30 4.13 -0.77
C VAL A 166 -8.85 4.51 -0.52
N GLY A 167 -8.55 5.81 -0.48
CA GLY A 167 -7.21 6.35 -0.30
C GLY A 167 -7.18 7.64 0.54
N ALA A 168 -8.19 7.86 1.39
CA ALA A 168 -8.27 9.03 2.26
C ALA A 168 -7.76 8.75 3.70
N ASP A 169 -8.32 9.41 4.70
CA ASP A 169 -7.94 9.22 6.09
C ASP A 169 -8.25 7.80 6.60
N LYS A 170 -7.26 7.18 7.26
CA LYS A 170 -7.36 5.79 7.71
C LYS A 170 -8.33 5.57 8.89
N HIS A 171 -8.67 6.62 9.63
CA HIS A 171 -9.65 6.51 10.72
C HIS A 171 -11.05 6.19 10.21
N SER A 172 -11.39 6.68 9.03
CA SER A 172 -12.69 6.47 8.39
C SER A 172 -12.75 5.22 7.49
N TYR A 173 -11.68 4.44 7.36
CA TYR A 173 -11.64 3.24 6.49
C TYR A 173 -12.78 2.26 6.73
N PRO A 174 -13.18 1.91 7.98
CA PRO A 174 -14.32 1.00 8.20
C PRO A 174 -15.61 1.50 7.54
N GLU A 175 -15.91 2.79 7.65
CA GLU A 175 -17.06 3.42 7.03
C GLU A 175 -16.92 3.44 5.50
N TYR A 176 -15.77 3.85 4.98
CA TYR A 176 -15.52 3.93 3.54
C TYR A 176 -15.61 2.57 2.86
N VAL A 177 -15.15 1.50 3.52
CA VAL A 177 -15.26 0.14 3.03
C VAL A 177 -16.71 -0.31 2.93
N GLU A 178 -17.52 -0.11 3.97
CA GLU A 178 -18.95 -0.48 3.94
C GLU A 178 -19.72 0.32 2.88
N GLN A 179 -19.46 1.62 2.77
CA GLN A 179 -20.04 2.44 1.70
C GLN A 179 -19.56 1.97 0.33
N GLY A 180 -18.28 1.67 0.18
CA GLY A 180 -17.72 1.15 -1.08
C GLY A 180 -18.40 -0.15 -1.52
N LEU A 181 -18.57 -1.10 -0.59
CA LEU A 181 -19.28 -2.34 -0.88
C LEU A 181 -20.74 -2.13 -1.27
N ARG A 182 -21.42 -1.17 -0.65
CA ARG A 182 -22.79 -0.81 -1.01
C ARG A 182 -22.88 -0.25 -2.45
N LEU A 183 -21.93 0.60 -2.81
CA LEU A 183 -21.88 1.27 -4.11
C LEU A 183 -21.54 0.34 -5.27
N LEU A 184 -20.72 -0.68 -5.03
CA LEU A 184 -20.29 -1.61 -6.08
C LEU A 184 -21.43 -2.46 -6.61
N ARG A 185 -21.45 -2.68 -7.92
CA ARG A 185 -22.27 -3.76 -8.53
C ARG A 185 -21.68 -5.14 -8.20
N PRO A 186 -22.42 -6.24 -8.36
CA PRO A 186 -21.84 -7.58 -8.37
C PRO A 186 -20.72 -7.69 -9.41
N GLY A 187 -19.58 -8.27 -9.04
CA GLY A 187 -18.36 -8.32 -9.85
C GLY A 187 -17.55 -7.02 -9.85
N GLY A 188 -18.00 -5.96 -9.20
CA GLY A 188 -17.22 -4.73 -8.99
C GLY A 188 -16.11 -4.92 -7.96
N VAL A 189 -15.11 -4.05 -7.97
CA VAL A 189 -13.92 -4.16 -7.13
C VAL A 189 -13.79 -2.99 -6.18
N LEU A 190 -13.65 -3.29 -4.88
CA LEU A 190 -13.14 -2.37 -3.87
C LEU A 190 -11.62 -2.48 -3.84
N ALA A 191 -10.94 -1.34 -3.89
CA ALA A 191 -9.50 -1.21 -3.70
C ALA A 191 -9.23 -0.29 -2.50
N VAL A 192 -8.44 -0.75 -1.52
CA VAL A 192 -8.06 0.02 -0.34
C VAL A 192 -6.55 0.18 -0.35
N ASP A 193 -6.08 1.42 -0.52
CA ASP A 193 -4.66 1.74 -0.51
C ASP A 193 -4.12 1.88 0.92
N GLY A 194 -2.82 1.66 1.10
CA GLY A 194 -2.15 1.79 2.40
C GLY A 194 -2.56 0.71 3.42
N ALA A 195 -2.98 -0.45 2.94
CA ALA A 195 -3.49 -1.56 3.76
C ALA A 195 -2.42 -2.25 4.62
N LEU A 196 -1.13 -1.98 4.43
CA LEU A 196 -0.02 -2.44 5.29
C LEU A 196 0.43 -1.39 6.31
N SER A 197 0.00 -0.13 6.15
CA SER A 197 0.29 0.97 7.08
C SER A 197 1.77 1.06 7.45
N HIS A 198 2.65 1.20 6.44
CA HIS A 198 4.11 1.21 6.57
C HIS A 198 4.64 -0.07 7.27
N ASP A 199 4.21 -1.23 6.77
CA ASP A 199 4.54 -2.58 7.28
C ASP A 199 4.08 -2.87 8.72
N ARG A 200 3.40 -1.90 9.38
CA ARG A 200 2.97 -2.04 10.78
C ARG A 200 1.85 -3.06 10.98
N VAL A 201 1.01 -3.26 9.97
CA VAL A 201 -0.11 -4.23 10.05
C VAL A 201 0.38 -5.66 10.26
N ALA A 202 1.53 -6.03 9.67
CA ALA A 202 2.13 -7.35 9.81
C ALA A 202 2.79 -7.58 11.19
N ASP A 203 3.14 -6.52 11.93
CA ASP A 203 3.76 -6.61 13.24
C ASP A 203 2.70 -6.66 14.36
N PRO A 204 2.52 -7.78 15.06
CA PRO A 204 1.51 -7.91 16.13
C PRO A 204 1.81 -7.03 17.35
N ALA A 205 3.05 -6.53 17.51
CA ALA A 205 3.42 -5.63 18.58
C ALA A 205 2.92 -4.20 18.34
N ARG A 206 2.64 -3.83 17.10
CA ARG A 206 2.11 -2.51 16.74
C ARG A 206 0.62 -2.44 17.06
N ARG A 207 0.27 -1.56 18.01
CA ARG A 207 -1.09 -1.39 18.54
C ARG A 207 -1.56 0.06 18.54
N ASP A 208 -0.89 0.92 17.78
CA ASP A 208 -1.38 2.28 17.55
C ASP A 208 -2.76 2.22 16.85
N GLU A 209 -3.56 3.25 17.06
CA GLU A 209 -4.95 3.31 16.64
C GLU A 209 -5.10 3.06 15.14
N VAL A 210 -4.34 3.76 14.31
CA VAL A 210 -4.40 3.65 12.84
C VAL A 210 -4.04 2.22 12.38
N THR A 211 -2.95 1.65 12.91
CA THR A 211 -2.56 0.27 12.57
C THR A 211 -3.62 -0.73 12.98
N THR A 212 -4.28 -0.51 14.11
CA THR A 212 -5.36 -1.37 14.60
C THR A 212 -6.57 -1.29 13.67
N ILE A 213 -7.00 -0.08 13.30
CA ILE A 213 -8.12 0.13 12.36
C ILE A 213 -7.85 -0.56 11.02
N VAL A 214 -6.69 -0.32 10.41
CA VAL A 214 -6.35 -0.91 9.09
C VAL A 214 -6.29 -2.44 9.19
N ARG A 215 -5.74 -2.99 10.27
CA ARG A 215 -5.70 -4.44 10.52
C ARG A 215 -7.11 -5.04 10.65
N GLU A 216 -8.02 -4.36 11.36
CA GLU A 216 -9.41 -4.81 11.51
C GLU A 216 -10.17 -4.75 10.19
N VAL A 217 -9.97 -3.73 9.36
CA VAL A 217 -10.53 -3.67 7.99
C VAL A 217 -10.08 -4.88 7.17
N GLY A 218 -8.79 -5.21 7.20
CA GLY A 218 -8.28 -6.40 6.51
C GLY A 218 -8.88 -7.71 7.03
N ARG A 219 -9.08 -7.84 8.35
CA ARG A 219 -9.72 -9.00 8.96
C ARG A 219 -11.20 -9.11 8.60
N SER A 220 -11.92 -7.99 8.66
CA SER A 220 -13.33 -7.92 8.30
C SER A 220 -13.55 -8.37 6.87
N LEU A 221 -12.83 -7.78 5.90
CA LEU A 221 -12.96 -8.16 4.50
C LEU A 221 -12.55 -9.62 4.23
N ARG A 222 -11.56 -10.15 4.97
CA ARG A 222 -11.16 -11.56 4.83
C ARG A 222 -12.25 -12.55 5.26
N SER A 223 -13.08 -12.17 6.22
CA SER A 223 -14.18 -13.00 6.75
C SER A 223 -15.55 -12.67 6.15
N ASP A 224 -15.64 -11.65 5.29
CA ASP A 224 -16.89 -11.22 4.70
C ASP A 224 -17.27 -12.09 3.50
N GLU A 225 -18.37 -12.83 3.63
CA GLU A 225 -18.88 -13.72 2.57
C GLU A 225 -19.36 -12.97 1.33
N ARG A 226 -19.61 -11.66 1.42
CA ARG A 226 -20.04 -10.83 0.29
C ARG A 226 -18.92 -10.58 -0.73
N VAL A 227 -17.65 -10.88 -0.40
CA VAL A 227 -16.50 -10.53 -1.24
C VAL A 227 -15.52 -11.68 -1.42
N LEU A 228 -14.62 -11.50 -2.42
CA LEU A 228 -13.41 -12.28 -2.62
C LEU A 228 -12.21 -11.37 -2.39
N PRO A 229 -11.52 -11.45 -1.23
CA PRO A 229 -10.44 -10.53 -0.90
C PRO A 229 -9.07 -11.02 -1.39
N ALA A 230 -8.16 -10.07 -1.68
CA ALA A 230 -6.74 -10.30 -1.91
C ALA A 230 -5.93 -9.12 -1.39
N LEU A 231 -4.78 -9.37 -0.76
CA LEU A 231 -3.84 -8.34 -0.31
C LEU A 231 -2.56 -8.43 -1.11
N LEU A 232 -2.22 -7.37 -1.83
CA LEU A 232 -1.02 -7.24 -2.64
C LEU A 232 0.03 -6.42 -1.88
N PRO A 233 1.31 -6.80 -1.91
CA PRO A 233 2.40 -6.03 -1.31
C PRO A 233 2.92 -4.91 -2.24
N SER A 234 2.06 -4.31 -3.05
CA SER A 234 2.36 -3.14 -3.88
C SER A 234 2.13 -1.87 -3.09
N GLY A 235 3.01 -0.89 -3.24
CA GLY A 235 2.97 0.34 -2.46
C GLY A 235 3.06 0.09 -0.95
N ASP A 236 2.21 0.77 -0.19
CA ASP A 236 1.98 0.53 1.25
C ASP A 236 0.90 -0.56 1.48
N GLY A 237 0.77 -1.50 0.55
CA GLY A 237 -0.23 -2.56 0.55
C GLY A 237 -1.54 -2.14 -0.12
N LEU A 238 -1.94 -2.88 -1.15
CA LEU A 238 -3.21 -2.72 -1.83
C LEU A 238 -4.13 -3.90 -1.51
N LEU A 239 -5.18 -3.64 -0.73
CA LEU A 239 -6.20 -4.64 -0.42
C LEU A 239 -7.33 -4.53 -1.44
N LEU A 240 -7.58 -5.62 -2.13
CA LEU A 240 -8.63 -5.74 -3.14
C LEU A 240 -9.76 -6.63 -2.62
N ALA A 241 -11.00 -6.30 -2.98
CA ALA A 241 -12.15 -7.15 -2.68
C ALA A 241 -13.17 -7.09 -3.82
N VAL A 242 -13.40 -8.22 -4.48
CA VAL A 242 -14.42 -8.34 -5.54
C VAL A 242 -15.76 -8.61 -4.89
N ARG A 243 -16.78 -7.79 -5.17
CA ARG A 243 -18.16 -8.02 -4.70
C ARG A 243 -18.77 -9.22 -5.43
N ARG A 244 -19.31 -10.18 -4.68
CA ARG A 244 -20.05 -11.36 -5.22
C ARG A 244 -21.42 -11.00 -5.74
#